data_297a6cce907d6ed5d44824882bfd4e1d
#
_entry.id   297a6cce907d6ed5d44824882bfd4e1d
#
_cell.length_a   1.000
_cell.length_b   1.000
_cell.length_c   1.000
_cell.angle_alpha   90.00
_cell.angle_beta   90.00
_cell.angle_gamma   90.00
#
_symmetry.space_group_name_H-M   'P 1'
#
loop_
_entity.id
_entity.type
_entity.pdbx_description
1 polymer ?
#
loop_
_entity_poly.entity_id
_entity_poly.type
_entity_poly.pdbx_seq_one_letter_code
_entity_poly.pdbx_strand_id
1 'polypeptide(L)'
;LLSKGCYMPSVDLVDMFLRLAEKYGMKFWFGLYDSGKFWETRDMTYEIEHNKYVIDEVWKNYGKYKSFGGWYISGEISRQTKGAIDAFRAMGKQCKGVSGGLPTFISPWVDGKKAVQASSGRLTKAESISVETHEREWNEIFDGIHDVVDACAFQDGHIDYDELDAFFSVNKKLADKYGMQCWTNAESFDRDMPIKFFPIKFDKLRLKLEAAKRAGYDKAITFEFSHFMSPQSAYLQAGHLYDRYREYFEIK
;
A
#
# COMPACT_ATOMS: atom_id res chain seq x y z
N LEU A 1 -15.98 -18.18 -2.79
CA LEU A 1 -16.63 -16.85 -2.65
C LEU A 1 -18.04 -16.83 -3.22
N LEU A 2 -18.29 -17.42 -4.38
CA LEU A 2 -19.64 -17.53 -4.98
C LEU A 2 -20.66 -18.23 -4.07
N SER A 3 -20.22 -19.25 -3.36
CA SER A 3 -21.07 -19.96 -2.39
C SER A 3 -21.51 -19.10 -1.19
N LYS A 4 -20.93 -17.91 -1.03
CA LYS A 4 -21.22 -16.96 0.06
C LYS A 4 -22.02 -15.73 -0.40
N GLY A 5 -22.65 -15.78 -1.57
CA GLY A 5 -23.51 -14.69 -2.07
C GLY A 5 -22.77 -13.48 -2.61
N CYS A 6 -21.50 -13.63 -2.98
CA CYS A 6 -20.76 -12.56 -3.64
C CYS A 6 -21.27 -12.34 -5.07
N TYR A 7 -21.36 -11.07 -5.48
CA TYR A 7 -21.74 -10.71 -6.83
C TYR A 7 -20.64 -11.06 -7.83
N MET A 8 -21.02 -11.71 -8.94
CA MET A 8 -20.12 -11.92 -10.07
C MET A 8 -20.25 -10.76 -11.05
N PRO A 9 -19.19 -10.00 -11.28
CA PRO A 9 -19.21 -9.01 -12.36
C PRO A 9 -19.33 -9.72 -13.72
N SER A 10 -19.92 -9.02 -14.69
CA SER A 10 -20.05 -9.54 -16.09
C SER A 10 -18.70 -9.73 -16.79
N VAL A 11 -17.66 -9.13 -16.28
CA VAL A 11 -16.28 -9.22 -16.77
C VAL A 11 -15.37 -9.70 -15.66
N ASP A 12 -14.52 -10.68 -15.95
CA ASP A 12 -13.44 -11.08 -15.05
C ASP A 12 -12.35 -10.01 -15.07
N LEU A 13 -12.40 -9.11 -14.08
CA LEU A 13 -11.47 -8.00 -13.97
C LEU A 13 -10.03 -8.46 -13.71
N VAL A 14 -9.84 -9.54 -12.95
CA VAL A 14 -8.50 -10.06 -12.64
C VAL A 14 -7.85 -10.60 -13.90
N ASP A 15 -8.57 -11.42 -14.68
CA ASP A 15 -8.12 -11.90 -15.98
C ASP A 15 -7.78 -10.73 -16.92
N MET A 16 -8.67 -9.74 -16.99
CA MET A 16 -8.46 -8.56 -17.84
C MET A 16 -7.18 -7.81 -17.46
N PHE A 17 -6.96 -7.53 -16.18
CA PHE A 17 -5.77 -6.80 -15.71
C PHE A 17 -4.49 -7.61 -15.96
N LEU A 18 -4.51 -8.91 -15.71
CA LEU A 18 -3.35 -9.78 -15.96
C LEU A 18 -2.96 -9.83 -17.43
N ARG A 19 -3.95 -9.97 -18.35
CA ARG A 19 -3.70 -9.91 -19.79
C ARG A 19 -3.17 -8.56 -20.27
N LEU A 20 -3.72 -7.46 -19.72
CA LEU A 20 -3.23 -6.12 -20.03
C LEU A 20 -1.81 -5.92 -19.48
N ALA A 21 -1.52 -6.39 -18.29
CA ALA A 21 -0.18 -6.34 -17.72
C ALA A 21 0.82 -7.13 -18.59
N GLU A 22 0.47 -8.32 -19.09
CA GLU A 22 1.32 -9.06 -20.03
C GLU A 22 1.57 -8.28 -21.31
N LYS A 23 0.50 -7.73 -21.89
CA LYS A 23 0.57 -6.94 -23.13
C LYS A 23 1.52 -5.75 -23.02
N TYR A 24 1.55 -5.08 -21.86
CA TYR A 24 2.35 -3.87 -21.67
C TYR A 24 3.65 -4.12 -20.85
N GLY A 25 4.04 -5.36 -20.63
CA GLY A 25 5.27 -5.70 -19.89
C GLY A 25 5.23 -5.29 -18.42
N MET A 26 4.04 -5.20 -17.83
CA MET A 26 3.81 -4.81 -16.44
C MET A 26 3.68 -6.04 -15.54
N LYS A 27 3.83 -5.82 -14.24
CA LYS A 27 3.52 -6.83 -13.22
C LYS A 27 2.27 -6.42 -12.45
N PHE A 28 1.38 -7.37 -12.28
CA PHE A 28 0.16 -7.23 -11.50
C PHE A 28 0.37 -7.89 -10.12
N TRP A 29 0.12 -7.13 -9.06
CA TRP A 29 0.16 -7.62 -7.69
C TRP A 29 -1.27 -7.75 -7.18
N PHE A 30 -1.65 -8.96 -6.79
CA PHE A 30 -3.02 -9.20 -6.33
C PHE A 30 -3.18 -8.74 -4.88
N GLY A 31 -4.10 -7.80 -4.64
CA GLY A 31 -4.50 -7.36 -3.30
C GLY A 31 -5.44 -8.36 -2.64
N LEU A 32 -5.13 -8.77 -1.42
CA LEU A 32 -5.98 -9.65 -0.65
C LEU A 32 -7.27 -8.95 -0.21
N TYR A 33 -8.24 -9.74 0.21
CA TYR A 33 -9.54 -9.24 0.65
C TYR A 33 -9.41 -8.53 2.00
N ASP A 34 -9.99 -7.33 2.09
CA ASP A 34 -10.20 -6.60 3.35
C ASP A 34 -11.66 -6.78 3.75
N SER A 35 -11.90 -7.35 4.93
CA SER A 35 -13.26 -7.56 5.44
C SER A 35 -13.91 -6.28 5.95
N GLY A 36 -13.16 -5.23 6.13
CA GLY A 36 -13.58 -3.99 6.79
C GLY A 36 -13.69 -4.08 8.32
N LYS A 37 -13.64 -5.29 8.90
CA LYS A 37 -13.80 -5.47 10.36
C LYS A 37 -12.66 -4.87 11.16
N PHE A 38 -11.45 -4.88 10.62
CA PHE A 38 -10.30 -4.27 11.25
C PHE A 38 -10.55 -2.80 11.63
N TRP A 39 -11.21 -2.05 10.77
CA TRP A 39 -11.51 -0.63 11.01
C TRP A 39 -12.42 -0.39 12.22
N GLU A 40 -13.28 -1.37 12.52
CA GLU A 40 -14.18 -1.32 13.67
C GLU A 40 -13.55 -1.91 14.95
N THR A 41 -12.91 -3.06 14.82
CA THR A 41 -12.47 -3.88 15.96
C THR A 41 -11.02 -3.65 16.37
N ARG A 42 -10.20 -3.11 15.46
CA ARG A 42 -8.73 -3.04 15.60
C ARG A 42 -8.09 -4.42 15.83
N ASP A 43 -8.67 -5.45 15.25
CA ASP A 43 -8.19 -6.84 15.32
C ASP A 43 -8.11 -7.42 13.92
N MET A 44 -6.93 -7.85 13.49
CA MET A 44 -6.67 -8.39 12.14
C MET A 44 -6.89 -9.89 12.02
N THR A 45 -7.22 -10.59 13.09
CA THR A 45 -7.37 -12.06 13.05
C THR A 45 -8.49 -12.51 12.10
N TYR A 46 -9.48 -11.67 11.85
CA TYR A 46 -10.55 -11.94 10.88
C TYR A 46 -10.05 -12.13 9.46
N GLU A 47 -8.98 -11.46 9.09
CA GLU A 47 -8.45 -11.47 7.72
C GLU A 47 -7.86 -12.84 7.36
N ILE A 48 -7.34 -13.58 8.34
CA ILE A 48 -6.75 -14.91 8.15
C ILE A 48 -7.78 -15.88 7.53
N GLU A 49 -8.94 -15.98 8.16
CA GLU A 49 -9.97 -16.94 7.74
C GLU A 49 -10.56 -16.61 6.37
N HIS A 50 -10.74 -15.34 6.06
CA HIS A 50 -11.29 -14.92 4.78
C HIS A 50 -10.29 -15.10 3.65
N ASN A 51 -9.05 -14.71 3.87
CA ASN A 51 -8.02 -14.75 2.83
C ASN A 51 -7.51 -16.17 2.55
N LYS A 52 -7.68 -17.10 3.45
CA LYS A 52 -7.35 -18.50 3.23
C LYS A 52 -7.95 -19.06 1.94
N TYR A 53 -9.22 -18.78 1.71
CA TYR A 53 -9.92 -19.22 0.49
C TYR A 53 -9.60 -18.32 -0.72
N VAL A 54 -9.43 -17.02 -0.51
CA VAL A 54 -9.11 -16.08 -1.59
C VAL A 54 -7.77 -16.41 -2.22
N ILE A 55 -6.75 -16.67 -1.42
CA ILE A 55 -5.39 -16.98 -1.89
C ILE A 55 -5.40 -18.24 -2.76
N ASP A 56 -6.02 -19.32 -2.28
CA ASP A 56 -6.08 -20.59 -3.00
C ASP A 56 -6.87 -20.47 -4.32
N GLU A 57 -8.03 -19.80 -4.28
CA GLU A 57 -8.89 -19.61 -5.46
C GLU A 57 -8.20 -18.73 -6.52
N VAL A 58 -7.58 -17.63 -6.10
CA VAL A 58 -6.87 -16.72 -6.99
C VAL A 58 -5.68 -17.42 -7.65
N TRP A 59 -4.86 -18.11 -6.88
CA TRP A 59 -3.72 -18.81 -7.45
C TRP A 59 -4.14 -19.92 -8.42
N LYS A 60 -5.15 -20.70 -8.07
CA LYS A 60 -5.70 -21.75 -8.94
C LYS A 60 -6.16 -21.21 -10.29
N ASN A 61 -6.82 -20.04 -10.30
CA ASN A 61 -7.40 -19.48 -11.52
C ASN A 61 -6.41 -18.66 -12.34
N TYR A 62 -5.51 -17.92 -11.66
CA TYR A 62 -4.70 -16.87 -12.28
C TYR A 62 -3.18 -17.06 -12.15
N GLY A 63 -2.70 -18.01 -11.37
CA GLY A 63 -1.26 -18.26 -11.20
C GLY A 63 -0.49 -18.63 -12.47
N LYS A 64 -1.20 -18.97 -13.54
CA LYS A 64 -0.64 -19.26 -14.87
C LYS A 64 -0.10 -18.03 -15.62
N TYR A 65 -0.53 -16.82 -15.24
CA TYR A 65 -0.13 -15.59 -15.92
C TYR A 65 1.27 -15.15 -15.54
N LYS A 66 2.13 -14.89 -16.54
CA LYS A 66 3.50 -14.39 -16.33
C LYS A 66 3.52 -12.99 -15.74
N SER A 67 2.45 -12.24 -15.91
CA SER A 67 2.25 -10.91 -15.34
C SER A 67 1.90 -10.94 -13.85
N PHE A 68 1.50 -12.09 -13.28
CA PHE A 68 1.27 -12.21 -11.84
C PHE A 68 2.61 -12.01 -11.10
N GLY A 69 2.80 -10.83 -10.52
CA GLY A 69 4.08 -10.38 -9.98
C GLY A 69 4.27 -10.68 -8.50
N GLY A 70 3.19 -10.85 -7.76
CA GLY A 70 3.24 -11.05 -6.31
C GLY A 70 1.91 -10.72 -5.63
N TRP A 71 1.95 -10.60 -4.31
CA TRP A 71 0.78 -10.44 -3.47
C TRP A 71 0.87 -9.16 -2.64
N TYR A 72 -0.22 -8.41 -2.57
CA TYR A 72 -0.39 -7.31 -1.64
C TYR A 72 -1.25 -7.78 -0.47
N ILE A 73 -0.68 -7.83 0.73
CA ILE A 73 -1.42 -8.13 1.95
C ILE A 73 -2.07 -6.83 2.42
N SER A 74 -3.35 -6.67 2.14
CA SER A 74 -4.09 -5.40 2.18
C SER A 74 -4.45 -4.88 3.56
N GLY A 75 -4.01 -5.51 4.63
CA GLY A 75 -4.24 -5.01 5.99
C GLY A 75 -3.46 -3.72 6.27
N GLU A 76 -4.15 -2.61 6.34
CA GLU A 76 -3.52 -1.32 6.62
C GLU A 76 -3.46 -1.07 8.12
N ILE A 77 -2.26 -0.88 8.65
CA ILE A 77 -1.98 -0.50 10.04
C ILE A 77 -1.00 0.67 10.07
N SER A 78 -0.96 1.39 11.18
CA SER A 78 0.08 2.42 11.41
C SER A 78 0.98 2.06 12.57
N ARG A 79 0.50 1.20 13.45
CA ARG A 79 1.14 0.81 14.70
C ARG A 79 0.94 -0.67 14.97
N GLN A 80 1.60 -1.17 16.00
CA GLN A 80 1.34 -2.50 16.50
C GLN A 80 -0.15 -2.65 16.87
N THR A 81 -0.81 -3.58 16.21
CA THR A 81 -2.25 -3.81 16.34
C THR A 81 -2.49 -5.28 16.66
N LYS A 82 -3.53 -5.56 17.45
CA LYS A 82 -3.88 -6.92 17.85
C LYS A 82 -3.99 -7.85 16.63
N GLY A 83 -3.26 -8.94 16.66
CA GLY A 83 -3.26 -9.96 15.62
C GLY A 83 -2.59 -9.59 14.31
N ALA A 84 -1.96 -8.40 14.17
CA ALA A 84 -1.37 -7.95 12.91
C ALA A 84 -0.20 -8.85 12.48
N ILE A 85 0.73 -9.13 13.37
CA ILE A 85 1.88 -10.00 13.09
C ILE A 85 1.40 -11.39 12.69
N ASP A 86 0.46 -11.98 13.45
CA ASP A 86 -0.09 -13.31 13.15
C ASP A 86 -0.81 -13.34 11.80
N ALA A 87 -1.58 -12.29 11.48
CA ALA A 87 -2.29 -12.17 10.22
C ALA A 87 -1.32 -12.04 9.03
N PHE A 88 -0.35 -11.16 9.12
CA PHE A 88 0.68 -11.02 8.07
C PHE A 88 1.47 -12.30 7.88
N ARG A 89 1.86 -12.98 8.96
CA ARG A 89 2.54 -14.27 8.89
C ARG A 89 1.68 -15.36 8.24
N ALA A 90 0.44 -15.50 8.66
CA ALA A 90 -0.45 -16.53 8.13
C ALA A 90 -0.70 -16.32 6.63
N MET A 91 -1.10 -15.10 6.23
CA MET A 91 -1.37 -14.77 4.84
C MET A 91 -0.09 -14.81 3.99
N GLY A 92 1.02 -14.25 4.45
CA GLY A 92 2.29 -14.26 3.74
C GLY A 92 2.83 -15.68 3.50
N LYS A 93 2.77 -16.53 4.52
CA LYS A 93 3.11 -17.95 4.39
C LYS A 93 2.27 -18.67 3.33
N GLN A 94 0.96 -18.46 3.34
CA GLN A 94 0.07 -19.09 2.37
C GLN A 94 0.32 -18.57 0.96
N CYS A 95 0.43 -17.25 0.78
CA CYS A 95 0.76 -16.63 -0.50
C CYS A 95 2.04 -17.22 -1.11
N LYS A 96 3.13 -17.26 -0.34
CA LYS A 96 4.39 -17.85 -0.78
C LYS A 96 4.26 -19.35 -1.05
N GLY A 97 3.55 -20.08 -0.18
CA GLY A 97 3.35 -21.53 -0.30
C GLY A 97 2.66 -21.93 -1.60
N VAL A 98 1.54 -21.29 -1.94
CA VAL A 98 0.79 -21.63 -3.16
C VAL A 98 1.51 -21.19 -4.44
N SER A 99 2.27 -20.10 -4.37
CA SER A 99 2.86 -19.46 -5.56
C SER A 99 4.34 -19.78 -5.81
N GLY A 100 4.90 -20.74 -5.05
CA GLY A 100 6.30 -21.11 -5.20
C GLY A 100 7.27 -19.99 -4.81
N GLY A 101 6.88 -19.14 -3.85
CA GLY A 101 7.72 -18.08 -3.28
C GLY A 101 7.59 -16.72 -3.96
N LEU A 102 6.52 -16.45 -4.70
CA LEU A 102 6.31 -15.09 -5.22
C LEU A 102 6.31 -14.06 -4.08
N PRO A 103 6.85 -12.86 -4.35
CA PRO A 103 7.03 -11.85 -3.31
C PRO A 103 5.70 -11.30 -2.79
N THR A 104 5.73 -10.84 -1.54
CA THR A 104 4.62 -10.21 -0.84
C THR A 104 5.00 -8.81 -0.37
N PHE A 105 4.04 -7.90 -0.29
CA PHE A 105 4.25 -6.60 0.33
C PHE A 105 3.06 -6.14 1.16
N ILE A 106 3.30 -5.22 2.08
CA ILE A 106 2.32 -4.49 2.88
C ILE A 106 2.43 -3.00 2.62
N SER A 107 1.35 -2.25 2.83
CA SER A 107 1.34 -0.79 2.66
C SER A 107 0.72 -0.08 3.86
N PRO A 108 1.42 -0.03 4.99
CA PRO A 108 0.97 0.65 6.20
C PRO A 108 1.12 2.17 6.08
N TRP A 109 0.44 2.92 6.97
CA TRP A 109 0.66 4.36 7.07
C TRP A 109 1.51 4.73 8.28
N VAL A 110 1.94 5.99 8.33
CA VAL A 110 2.70 6.57 9.44
C VAL A 110 1.85 7.64 10.13
N ASP A 111 1.75 7.62 11.46
CA ASP A 111 1.01 8.63 12.23
C ASP A 111 1.87 9.87 12.53
N GLY A 112 2.20 10.64 11.49
CA GLY A 112 2.89 11.93 11.60
C GLY A 112 1.95 13.08 11.95
N LYS A 113 2.44 14.32 11.85
CA LYS A 113 1.71 15.57 12.21
C LYS A 113 0.40 15.77 11.46
N LYS A 114 0.25 15.16 10.27
CA LYS A 114 -0.99 15.21 9.46
C LYS A 114 -1.91 14.03 9.70
N ALA A 115 -1.66 13.22 10.71
CA ALA A 115 -2.49 12.06 11.01
C ALA A 115 -3.95 12.45 11.19
N VAL A 116 -4.83 11.68 10.53
CA VAL A 116 -6.28 11.82 10.64
C VAL A 116 -6.92 10.46 10.90
N GLN A 117 -8.09 10.49 11.50
CA GLN A 117 -8.91 9.32 11.74
C GLN A 117 -10.33 9.56 11.25
N ALA A 118 -10.96 8.52 10.74
CA ALA A 118 -12.36 8.57 10.39
C ALA A 118 -13.23 8.44 11.65
N SER A 119 -14.14 9.38 11.86
CA SER A 119 -15.12 9.33 12.94
C SER A 119 -16.47 9.81 12.40
N SER A 120 -17.48 8.96 12.49
CA SER A 120 -18.86 9.28 12.07
C SER A 120 -18.95 9.92 10.66
N GLY A 121 -18.19 9.39 9.71
CA GLY A 121 -18.15 9.87 8.31
C GLY A 121 -17.37 11.17 8.10
N ARG A 122 -16.67 11.65 9.13
CA ARG A 122 -15.77 12.82 9.04
C ARG A 122 -14.35 12.41 9.34
N LEU A 123 -13.39 13.11 8.71
CA LEU A 123 -11.98 13.01 9.10
C LEU A 123 -11.73 14.04 10.22
N THR A 124 -11.17 13.56 11.31
CA THR A 124 -10.74 14.39 12.44
C THR A 124 -9.22 14.20 12.64
N LYS A 125 -8.57 15.18 13.25
CA LYS A 125 -7.14 15.05 13.57
C LYS A 125 -6.93 13.86 14.51
N ALA A 126 -5.97 13.01 14.17
CA ALA A 126 -5.49 11.93 15.03
C ALA A 126 -4.24 12.37 15.78
N GLU A 127 -3.86 11.60 16.79
CA GLU A 127 -2.63 11.79 17.53
C GLU A 127 -1.42 11.39 16.67
N SER A 128 -0.42 12.26 16.62
CA SER A 128 0.87 11.94 16.01
C SER A 128 1.78 11.22 17.01
N ILE A 129 2.67 10.38 16.50
CA ILE A 129 3.68 9.70 17.30
C ILE A 129 5.07 10.24 16.99
N SER A 130 6.02 10.06 17.93
CA SER A 130 7.40 10.39 17.66
C SER A 130 8.06 9.36 16.74
N VAL A 131 9.15 9.78 16.07
CA VAL A 131 9.95 8.91 15.22
C VAL A 131 10.51 7.71 16.01
N GLU A 132 10.90 7.92 17.27
CA GLU A 132 11.41 6.86 18.15
C GLU A 132 10.33 5.83 18.51
N THR A 133 9.09 6.29 18.72
CA THR A 133 7.96 5.39 18.96
C THR A 133 7.66 4.57 17.72
N HIS A 134 7.65 5.20 16.54
CA HIS A 134 7.48 4.52 15.26
C HIS A 134 8.60 3.47 15.05
N GLU A 135 9.86 3.84 15.25
CA GLU A 135 11.00 2.93 15.13
C GLU A 135 10.85 1.70 16.03
N ARG A 136 10.52 1.90 17.29
CA ARG A 136 10.36 0.80 18.26
C ARG A 136 9.25 -0.17 17.83
N GLU A 137 8.07 0.34 17.50
CA GLU A 137 6.91 -0.48 17.16
C GLU A 137 7.11 -1.22 15.83
N TRP A 138 7.64 -0.55 14.82
CA TRP A 138 7.91 -1.18 13.53
C TRP A 138 9.09 -2.15 13.57
N ASN A 139 10.05 -1.95 14.47
CA ASN A 139 11.09 -2.95 14.71
C ASN A 139 10.49 -4.29 15.20
N GLU A 140 9.51 -4.24 16.11
CA GLU A 140 8.82 -5.46 16.59
C GLU A 140 7.98 -6.11 15.46
N ILE A 141 7.28 -5.29 14.67
CA ILE A 141 6.48 -5.80 13.56
C ILE A 141 7.38 -6.47 12.53
N PHE A 142 8.45 -5.82 12.08
CA PHE A 142 9.37 -6.38 11.08
C PHE A 142 10.08 -7.63 11.57
N ASP A 143 10.48 -7.68 12.84
CA ASP A 143 11.03 -8.88 13.46
C ASP A 143 10.08 -10.07 13.33
N GLY A 144 8.78 -9.81 13.48
CA GLY A 144 7.73 -10.82 13.39
C GLY A 144 7.35 -11.27 11.98
N ILE A 145 7.67 -10.51 10.91
CA ILE A 145 7.12 -10.76 9.56
C ILE A 145 8.14 -10.86 8.43
N HIS A 146 9.41 -10.50 8.64
CA HIS A 146 10.42 -10.36 7.59
C HIS A 146 10.69 -11.63 6.77
N ASP A 147 10.40 -12.81 7.32
CA ASP A 147 10.54 -14.09 6.62
C ASP A 147 9.36 -14.39 5.66
N VAL A 148 8.27 -13.63 5.75
CA VAL A 148 7.06 -13.83 4.94
C VAL A 148 6.59 -12.59 4.20
N VAL A 149 7.16 -11.41 4.49
CA VAL A 149 6.91 -10.14 3.80
C VAL A 149 8.21 -9.63 3.22
N ASP A 150 8.26 -9.43 1.90
CA ASP A 150 9.49 -9.04 1.18
C ASP A 150 9.66 -7.55 1.05
N ALA A 151 8.56 -6.77 1.09
CA ALA A 151 8.62 -5.32 0.94
C ALA A 151 7.59 -4.61 1.82
N CYS A 152 7.93 -3.41 2.25
CA CYS A 152 7.01 -2.51 2.96
C CYS A 152 6.95 -1.17 2.22
N ALA A 153 5.73 -0.79 1.79
CA ALA A 153 5.45 0.44 1.05
C ALA A 153 4.71 1.43 1.98
N PHE A 154 5.44 2.19 2.79
CA PHE A 154 4.82 3.13 3.71
C PHE A 154 4.08 4.25 2.98
N GLN A 155 2.81 4.48 3.36
CA GLN A 155 1.99 5.60 2.92
C GLN A 155 2.44 6.89 3.62
N ASP A 156 2.64 7.95 2.87
CA ASP A 156 3.21 9.21 3.35
C ASP A 156 2.19 10.31 3.64
N GLY A 157 0.92 10.05 3.42
CA GLY A 157 -0.11 11.09 3.49
C GLY A 157 -0.32 11.73 4.86
N HIS A 158 0.05 11.05 5.92
CA HIS A 158 -0.04 11.58 7.29
C HIS A 158 1.27 12.21 7.80
N ILE A 159 2.35 12.14 7.03
CA ILE A 159 3.64 12.75 7.37
C ILE A 159 3.65 14.19 6.87
N ASP A 160 4.06 15.15 7.71
CA ASP A 160 4.29 16.50 7.23
C ASP A 160 5.64 16.62 6.51
N TYR A 161 5.80 17.61 5.63
CA TYR A 161 6.98 17.73 4.78
C TYR A 161 8.28 17.92 5.57
N ASP A 162 8.22 18.51 6.76
CA ASP A 162 9.36 18.68 7.67
C ASP A 162 9.72 17.40 8.46
N GLU A 163 8.86 16.37 8.41
CA GLU A 163 9.08 15.07 9.08
C GLU A 163 9.56 13.97 8.10
N LEU A 164 9.43 14.19 6.78
CA LEU A 164 9.66 13.16 5.77
C LEU A 164 11.03 12.49 5.92
N ASP A 165 12.11 13.27 6.00
CA ASP A 165 13.46 12.73 6.07
C ASP A 165 13.69 11.88 7.33
N ALA A 166 13.09 12.25 8.47
CA ALA A 166 13.22 11.52 9.72
C ALA A 166 12.52 10.16 9.66
N PHE A 167 11.23 10.13 9.30
CA PHE A 167 10.48 8.88 9.19
C PHE A 167 11.04 7.98 8.07
N PHE A 168 11.38 8.54 6.92
CA PHE A 168 11.90 7.76 5.80
C PHE A 168 13.25 7.12 6.11
N SER A 169 14.13 7.83 6.82
CA SER A 169 15.42 7.27 7.27
C SER A 169 15.21 6.09 8.22
N VAL A 170 14.26 6.19 9.15
CA VAL A 170 13.93 5.10 10.07
C VAL A 170 13.32 3.91 9.34
N ASN A 171 12.39 4.13 8.43
CA ASN A 171 11.78 3.07 7.64
C ASN A 171 12.82 2.29 6.82
N LYS A 172 13.73 3.01 6.15
CA LYS A 172 14.81 2.38 5.39
C LYS A 172 15.79 1.61 6.28
N LYS A 173 16.20 2.21 7.40
CA LYS A 173 17.06 1.55 8.39
C LYS A 173 16.46 0.22 8.88
N LEU A 174 15.18 0.22 9.19
CA LEU A 174 14.49 -1.00 9.65
C LEU A 174 14.36 -2.03 8.53
N ALA A 175 13.98 -1.62 7.34
CA ALA A 175 13.88 -2.52 6.19
C ALA A 175 15.23 -3.18 5.89
N ASP A 176 16.33 -2.42 5.87
CA ASP A 176 17.67 -2.94 5.66
C ASP A 176 18.09 -3.92 6.77
N LYS A 177 17.78 -3.60 8.03
CA LYS A 177 18.07 -4.49 9.16
C LYS A 177 17.46 -5.87 8.99
N TYR A 178 16.27 -5.95 8.43
CA TYR A 178 15.52 -7.20 8.26
C TYR A 178 15.60 -7.78 6.84
N GLY A 179 16.38 -7.20 5.96
CA GLY A 179 16.55 -7.68 4.57
C GLY A 179 15.30 -7.49 3.71
N MET A 180 14.42 -6.57 4.07
CA MET A 180 13.21 -6.22 3.34
C MET A 180 13.46 -5.07 2.37
N GLN A 181 12.70 -5.00 1.28
CA GLN A 181 12.68 -3.81 0.43
C GLN A 181 11.86 -2.70 1.10
N CYS A 182 12.36 -1.48 1.02
CA CYS A 182 11.66 -0.29 1.49
C CYS A 182 11.11 0.49 0.31
N TRP A 183 9.79 0.56 0.19
CA TRP A 183 9.12 1.35 -0.83
C TRP A 183 8.39 2.53 -0.20
N THR A 184 8.18 3.61 -0.95
CA THR A 184 7.20 4.62 -0.58
C THR A 184 5.90 4.40 -1.34
N ASN A 185 4.77 4.53 -0.66
CA ASN A 185 3.48 4.72 -1.29
C ASN A 185 3.18 6.23 -1.24
N ALA A 186 3.67 6.93 -2.26
CA ALA A 186 3.53 8.38 -2.37
C ALA A 186 2.09 8.72 -2.77
N GLU A 187 1.31 9.23 -1.82
CA GLU A 187 -0.07 9.65 -2.11
C GLU A 187 -0.06 10.81 -3.11
N SER A 188 -0.70 10.60 -4.26
CA SER A 188 -0.85 11.60 -5.32
C SER A 188 -2.07 12.52 -5.13
N PHE A 189 -2.59 12.58 -3.91
CA PHE A 189 -3.67 13.46 -3.50
C PHE A 189 -3.33 14.25 -2.24
N ASP A 190 -4.03 15.37 -2.06
CA ASP A 190 -4.07 16.13 -0.81
C ASP A 190 -5.42 15.94 -0.12
N ARG A 191 -5.41 15.99 1.21
CA ARG A 191 -6.62 15.99 2.04
C ARG A 191 -7.10 17.43 2.22
N ASP A 192 -8.03 17.85 1.37
CA ASP A 192 -8.64 19.18 1.44
C ASP A 192 -10.07 19.09 2.02
N MET A 193 -10.17 19.20 3.32
CA MET A 193 -11.45 19.09 4.01
C MET A 193 -12.26 20.41 3.90
N PRO A 194 -13.58 20.33 3.69
CA PRO A 194 -14.48 19.16 3.73
C PRO A 194 -14.62 18.40 2.39
N ILE A 195 -13.93 18.80 1.36
CA ILE A 195 -14.07 18.25 0.00
C ILE A 195 -13.43 16.85 -0.12
N LYS A 196 -12.59 16.45 0.81
CA LYS A 196 -11.86 15.19 0.94
C LYS A 196 -10.55 15.17 0.16
N PHE A 197 -10.51 14.61 -1.05
CA PHE A 197 -9.26 14.31 -1.74
C PHE A 197 -9.22 14.96 -3.12
N PHE A 198 -8.10 15.64 -3.40
CA PHE A 198 -7.81 16.23 -4.71
C PHE A 198 -6.43 15.82 -5.19
N PRO A 199 -6.20 15.84 -6.52
CA PRO A 199 -4.86 15.70 -7.05
C PRO A 199 -3.88 16.67 -6.36
N ILE A 200 -2.77 16.13 -5.87
CA ILE A 200 -1.74 16.91 -5.18
C ILE A 200 -1.03 17.86 -6.17
N LYS A 201 -0.52 18.98 -5.70
CA LYS A 201 0.38 19.81 -6.51
C LYS A 201 1.69 19.08 -6.74
N PHE A 202 2.24 19.16 -7.96
CA PHE A 202 3.47 18.46 -8.33
C PHE A 202 4.63 18.75 -7.38
N ASP A 203 4.82 20.00 -6.96
CA ASP A 203 5.91 20.35 -6.04
C ASP A 203 5.84 19.58 -4.72
N LYS A 204 4.65 19.33 -4.22
CA LYS A 204 4.43 18.51 -3.01
C LYS A 204 4.76 17.05 -3.25
N LEU A 205 4.31 16.46 -4.38
CA LEU A 205 4.66 15.09 -4.77
C LEU A 205 6.17 14.95 -4.96
N ARG A 206 6.80 15.92 -5.60
CA ARG A 206 8.25 15.97 -5.81
C ARG A 206 9.02 15.92 -4.48
N LEU A 207 8.62 16.71 -3.49
CA LEU A 207 9.24 16.69 -2.15
C LEU A 207 9.21 15.30 -1.52
N LYS A 208 8.09 14.58 -1.63
CA LYS A 208 7.95 13.20 -1.14
C LYS A 208 8.88 12.23 -1.87
N LEU A 209 8.89 12.27 -3.20
CA LEU A 209 9.73 11.40 -4.02
C LEU A 209 11.23 11.68 -3.82
N GLU A 210 11.61 12.96 -3.69
CA GLU A 210 13.00 13.34 -3.40
C GLU A 210 13.44 12.90 -2.00
N ALA A 211 12.56 12.99 -0.99
CA ALA A 211 12.84 12.49 0.35
C ALA A 211 13.04 10.97 0.34
N ALA A 212 12.19 10.22 -0.35
CA ALA A 212 12.35 8.78 -0.52
C ALA A 212 13.68 8.42 -1.22
N LYS A 213 14.04 9.18 -2.26
CA LYS A 213 15.32 9.01 -2.95
C LYS A 213 16.52 9.30 -2.04
N ARG A 214 16.47 10.38 -1.23
CA ARG A 214 17.54 10.70 -0.27
C ARG A 214 17.71 9.62 0.79
N ALA A 215 16.59 9.05 1.27
CA ALA A 215 16.61 7.94 2.23
C ALA A 215 17.07 6.61 1.62
N GLY A 216 17.20 6.51 0.29
CA GLY A 216 17.65 5.29 -0.40
C GLY A 216 16.56 4.25 -0.57
N TYR A 217 15.32 4.64 -0.70
CA TYR A 217 14.20 3.72 -0.95
C TYR A 217 14.37 2.97 -2.28
N ASP A 218 13.99 1.71 -2.29
CA ASP A 218 14.18 0.80 -3.43
C ASP A 218 13.18 1.07 -4.56
N LYS A 219 11.98 1.57 -4.22
CA LYS A 219 10.90 1.83 -5.18
C LYS A 219 9.93 2.90 -4.67
N ALA A 220 9.27 3.57 -5.60
CA ALA A 220 8.08 4.38 -5.34
C ALA A 220 6.88 3.76 -6.05
N ILE A 221 5.78 3.61 -5.33
CA ILE A 221 4.44 3.38 -5.86
C ILE A 221 3.58 4.58 -5.50
N THR A 222 2.41 4.73 -6.10
CA THR A 222 1.50 5.82 -5.78
C THR A 222 0.07 5.33 -5.58
N PHE A 223 -0.61 5.86 -4.61
CA PHE A 223 -2.05 5.82 -4.50
C PHE A 223 -2.59 7.22 -4.84
N GLU A 224 -3.28 7.43 -5.95
CA GLU A 224 -3.30 6.42 -7.00
C GLU A 224 -3.40 7.11 -8.38
N PHE A 225 -3.00 6.43 -9.39
CA PHE A 225 -2.85 7.03 -10.72
C PHE A 225 -4.19 7.39 -11.37
N SER A 226 -5.19 6.51 -11.32
CA SER A 226 -6.40 6.64 -12.15
C SER A 226 -7.24 7.86 -11.82
N HIS A 227 -7.39 8.21 -10.54
CA HIS A 227 -8.17 9.39 -10.13
C HIS A 227 -7.32 10.66 -10.00
N PHE A 228 -6.10 10.54 -9.45
CA PHE A 228 -5.35 11.72 -9.02
C PHE A 228 -4.22 12.12 -9.94
N MET A 229 -3.84 11.27 -10.90
CA MET A 229 -2.69 11.50 -11.76
C MET A 229 -2.95 11.20 -13.25
N SER A 230 -4.04 10.53 -13.60
CA SER A 230 -4.34 10.21 -14.99
C SER A 230 -4.84 11.45 -15.74
N PRO A 231 -4.37 11.70 -16.97
CA PRO A 231 -4.93 12.75 -17.84
C PRO A 231 -6.39 12.47 -18.25
N GLN A 232 -6.88 11.24 -18.03
CA GLN A 232 -8.27 10.84 -18.30
C GLN A 232 -9.15 10.87 -17.04
N SER A 233 -8.63 11.36 -15.92
CA SER A 233 -9.39 11.50 -14.68
C SER A 233 -10.51 12.52 -14.82
N ALA A 234 -11.56 12.36 -14.00
CA ALA A 234 -12.59 13.38 -13.81
C ALA A 234 -12.04 14.68 -13.15
N TYR A 235 -10.89 14.61 -12.50
CA TYR A 235 -10.21 15.77 -11.93
C TYR A 235 -9.27 16.40 -12.96
N LEU A 236 -9.57 17.62 -13.42
CA LEU A 236 -8.70 18.34 -14.38
C LEU A 236 -7.27 18.52 -13.89
N GLN A 237 -7.09 18.68 -12.58
CA GLN A 237 -5.78 18.82 -11.95
C GLN A 237 -4.90 17.56 -12.10
N ALA A 238 -5.51 16.38 -12.26
CA ALA A 238 -4.77 15.13 -12.45
C ALA A 238 -3.93 15.15 -13.74
N GLY A 239 -4.48 15.68 -14.83
CA GLY A 239 -3.75 15.87 -16.09
C GLY A 239 -2.55 16.81 -15.93
N HIS A 240 -2.72 17.92 -15.21
CA HIS A 240 -1.59 18.84 -14.91
C HIS A 240 -0.52 18.16 -14.05
N LEU A 241 -0.92 17.37 -13.04
CA LEU A 241 0.03 16.60 -12.23
C LEU A 241 0.83 15.63 -13.10
N TYR A 242 0.15 14.91 -14.00
CA TYR A 242 0.76 13.97 -14.93
C TYR A 242 1.78 14.65 -15.85
N ASP A 243 1.42 15.78 -16.45
CA ASP A 243 2.30 16.52 -17.36
C ASP A 243 3.56 17.00 -16.62
N ARG A 244 3.41 17.59 -15.43
CA ARG A 244 4.53 18.06 -14.61
C ARG A 244 5.43 16.90 -14.16
N TYR A 245 4.84 15.75 -13.81
CA TYR A 245 5.59 14.54 -13.47
C TYR A 245 6.42 14.05 -14.66
N ARG A 246 5.82 13.98 -15.85
CA ARG A 246 6.55 13.56 -17.07
C ARG A 246 7.69 14.52 -17.43
N GLU A 247 7.43 15.83 -17.37
CA GLU A 247 8.45 16.84 -17.61
C GLU A 247 9.66 16.68 -16.67
N TYR A 248 9.40 16.53 -15.38
CA TYR A 248 10.46 16.42 -14.38
C TYR A 248 11.31 15.15 -14.51
N PHE A 249 10.68 14.03 -14.83
CA PHE A 249 11.35 12.76 -15.02
C PHE A 249 11.75 12.48 -16.48
N GLU A 250 11.60 13.45 -17.38
CA GLU A 250 11.95 13.34 -18.82
C GLU A 250 11.31 12.13 -19.51
N ILE A 251 10.10 11.76 -19.09
CA ILE A 251 9.35 10.63 -19.65
C ILE A 251 8.70 11.07 -20.98
N LYS A 252 9.09 10.41 -22.07
CA LYS A 252 8.57 10.68 -23.43
C LYS A 252 7.20 10.03 -23.65
#